data_b5ecf3c0b20eb5411274cdf19992638e
#
_entry.id   b5ecf3c0b20eb5411274cdf19992638e
#
_cell.length_a   1.000
_cell.length_b   1.000
_cell.length_c   1.000
_cell.angle_alpha   90.00
_cell.angle_beta   90.00
_cell.angle_gamma   90.00
#
_symmetry.space_group_name_H-M   'P 1'
#
loop_
_entity.id
_entity.type
_entity.pdbx_description
1 polymer ?
#
loop_
_entity_poly.entity_id
_entity_poly.type
_entity_poly.pdbx_seq_one_letter_code
_entity_poly.pdbx_strand_id
1 'polypeptide(L)'
;MPEYVADEAYHVVRLRDGRQLSYAQYGDPDGFPILNAHGGLACRLDVAGAAAAAQLCGVRLVSPDRPGVGHSDPQPGRTILDWTRDVTELLDRLDVDRFALMGWSLGGQYAAAVGYALPRRVTRAAIIAGAIPLTEPGAFDRLPAIDRNYIRMSRHSPWAARLCFHAMGLAAKHAPRLYGWLAARDLGTADAAVLRADGFTKFASMSQEAVRQPQGVVEEYRAMVRPWGFTPEDIPVPVDVWGGMDDQLLDPSWPGELARRIPGATLHLQAGGHFLAHLYYRDIFESLRGPGPSH
;
A
#
# COMPACT_ATOMS: atom_id res chain seq x y z
N MET A 1 -11.09 -15.13 21.56
CA MET A 1 -10.52 -14.39 20.41
C MET A 1 -9.54 -15.34 19.75
N PRO A 2 -9.73 -15.79 18.50
CA PRO A 2 -8.75 -16.67 17.87
C PRO A 2 -7.43 -15.89 17.71
N GLU A 3 -6.35 -16.49 18.18
CA GLU A 3 -4.99 -16.02 17.93
C GLU A 3 -4.76 -15.98 16.42
N TYR A 4 -4.45 -14.81 15.90
CA TYR A 4 -4.09 -14.61 14.49
C TYR A 4 -2.69 -15.19 14.26
N VAL A 5 -2.63 -16.41 13.74
CA VAL A 5 -1.39 -17.04 13.31
C VAL A 5 -1.07 -16.51 11.91
N ALA A 6 -0.03 -15.69 11.81
CA ALA A 6 0.38 -14.98 10.58
C ALA A 6 0.82 -15.89 9.41
N ASP A 7 0.81 -17.21 9.57
CA ASP A 7 1.41 -18.16 8.62
C ASP A 7 0.39 -18.92 7.74
N GLU A 8 -0.92 -18.70 7.87
CA GLU A 8 -1.92 -19.59 7.26
C GLU A 8 -2.75 -19.01 6.12
N ALA A 9 -2.59 -17.79 5.68
CA ALA A 9 -3.52 -17.21 4.71
C ALA A 9 -2.87 -16.41 3.58
N TYR A 10 -1.97 -17.01 2.82
CA TYR A 10 -1.68 -16.46 1.50
C TYR A 10 -1.90 -17.50 0.41
N HIS A 11 -2.33 -17.00 -0.74
CA HIS A 11 -2.46 -17.75 -1.97
C HIS A 11 -1.29 -17.40 -2.89
N VAL A 12 -0.99 -18.29 -3.82
CA VAL A 12 0.03 -18.04 -4.84
C VAL A 12 -0.56 -18.29 -6.21
N VAL A 13 -0.31 -17.35 -7.13
CA VAL A 13 -0.58 -17.56 -8.56
C VAL A 13 0.75 -17.54 -9.32
N ARG A 14 0.85 -18.35 -10.38
CA ARG A 14 1.98 -18.31 -11.29
C ARG A 14 1.66 -17.39 -12.45
N LEU A 15 2.43 -16.32 -12.63
CA LEU A 15 2.30 -15.38 -13.73
C LEU A 15 2.80 -16.00 -15.05
N ARG A 16 2.42 -15.39 -16.19
CA ARG A 16 2.82 -15.85 -17.53
C ARG A 16 4.33 -15.82 -17.75
N ASP A 17 5.04 -14.91 -17.10
CA ASP A 17 6.50 -14.82 -17.13
C ASP A 17 7.21 -15.83 -16.21
N GLY A 18 6.45 -16.68 -15.54
CA GLY A 18 6.93 -17.73 -14.65
C GLY A 18 7.11 -17.32 -13.20
N ARG A 19 7.05 -16.02 -12.87
CA ARG A 19 7.11 -15.55 -11.48
C ARG A 19 5.91 -16.03 -10.67
N GLN A 20 6.12 -16.24 -9.38
CA GLN A 20 5.06 -16.44 -8.40
C GLN A 20 4.65 -15.08 -7.82
N LEU A 21 3.35 -14.85 -7.71
CA LEU A 21 2.76 -13.72 -7.03
C LEU A 21 1.92 -14.23 -5.86
N SER A 22 2.25 -13.79 -4.66
CA SER A 22 1.48 -14.08 -3.46
C SER A 22 0.44 -13.00 -3.18
N TYR A 23 -0.69 -13.40 -2.62
CA TYR A 23 -1.77 -12.49 -2.24
C TYR A 23 -2.58 -13.05 -1.07
N ALA A 24 -3.30 -12.18 -0.37
CA ALA A 24 -4.31 -12.56 0.61
C ALA A 24 -5.67 -12.02 0.19
N GLN A 25 -6.73 -12.64 0.72
CA GLN A 25 -8.10 -12.15 0.56
C GLN A 25 -8.73 -11.97 1.94
N TYR A 26 -9.53 -10.92 2.09
CA TYR A 26 -10.21 -10.57 3.31
C TYR A 26 -11.65 -10.17 3.01
N GLY A 27 -12.52 -10.29 4.02
CA GLY A 27 -13.92 -9.91 3.93
C GLY A 27 -14.78 -10.97 3.24
N ASP A 28 -15.78 -10.52 2.49
CA ASP A 28 -16.77 -11.37 1.83
C ASP A 28 -16.22 -11.91 0.50
N PRO A 29 -16.03 -13.22 0.33
CA PRO A 29 -15.51 -13.81 -0.92
C PRO A 29 -16.37 -13.54 -2.15
N ASP A 30 -17.67 -13.34 -1.98
CA ASP A 30 -18.64 -13.03 -3.03
C ASP A 30 -18.94 -11.53 -3.14
N GLY A 31 -18.26 -10.71 -2.32
CA GLY A 31 -18.48 -9.28 -2.22
C GLY A 31 -17.89 -8.49 -3.39
N PHE A 32 -18.13 -7.17 -3.36
CA PHE A 32 -17.60 -6.22 -4.34
C PHE A 32 -16.06 -6.22 -4.30
N PRO A 33 -15.37 -6.46 -5.45
CA PRO A 33 -13.93 -6.61 -5.45
C PRO A 33 -13.21 -5.26 -5.29
N ILE A 34 -12.34 -5.20 -4.29
CA ILE A 34 -11.40 -4.09 -4.07
C ILE A 34 -9.98 -4.64 -4.07
N LEU A 35 -9.12 -4.11 -4.94
CA LEU A 35 -7.69 -4.39 -4.92
C LEU A 35 -6.98 -3.45 -3.97
N ASN A 36 -6.10 -3.98 -3.11
CA ASN A 36 -5.23 -3.19 -2.25
C ASN A 36 -3.81 -3.12 -2.83
N ALA A 37 -3.24 -1.92 -2.88
CA ALA A 37 -1.82 -1.68 -3.10
C ALA A 37 -1.19 -1.29 -1.77
N HIS A 38 -0.44 -2.21 -1.15
CA HIS A 38 0.13 -2.03 0.18
C HIS A 38 1.14 -0.88 0.28
N GLY A 39 1.39 -0.37 1.49
CA GLY A 39 2.36 0.69 1.77
C GLY A 39 3.83 0.28 1.56
N GLY A 40 4.75 1.19 1.79
CA GLY A 40 6.18 0.90 1.88
C GLY A 40 6.51 0.15 3.17
N LEU A 41 7.48 -0.77 3.13
CA LEU A 41 7.81 -1.67 4.27
C LEU A 41 6.58 -2.41 4.81
N ALA A 42 5.57 -2.60 3.96
CA ALA A 42 4.36 -3.35 4.20
C ALA A 42 4.20 -4.46 3.15
N CYS A 43 3.20 -5.30 3.31
CA CYS A 43 2.92 -6.43 2.44
C CYS A 43 1.41 -6.67 2.40
N ARG A 44 0.97 -7.77 1.79
CA ARG A 44 -0.45 -8.19 1.75
C ARG A 44 -1.18 -8.13 3.09
N LEU A 45 -0.46 -8.08 4.21
CA LEU A 45 -1.02 -8.06 5.57
C LEU A 45 -1.42 -6.66 6.06
N ASP A 46 -1.09 -5.58 5.34
CA ASP A 46 -1.34 -4.21 5.80
C ASP A 46 -2.84 -3.90 6.00
N VAL A 47 -3.69 -4.59 5.25
CA VAL A 47 -5.16 -4.47 5.34
C VAL A 47 -5.82 -5.62 6.11
N ALA A 48 -5.06 -6.48 6.78
CA ALA A 48 -5.65 -7.57 7.57
C ALA A 48 -6.61 -7.06 8.67
N GLY A 49 -6.33 -5.87 9.22
CA GLY A 49 -7.23 -5.20 10.17
C GLY A 49 -8.57 -4.76 9.58
N ALA A 50 -8.67 -4.68 8.26
CA ALA A 50 -9.88 -4.30 7.55
C ALA A 50 -10.88 -5.46 7.36
N ALA A 51 -10.50 -6.72 7.66
CA ALA A 51 -11.29 -7.91 7.34
C ALA A 51 -12.74 -7.83 7.83
N ALA A 52 -12.97 -7.41 9.09
CA ALA A 52 -14.31 -7.28 9.64
C ALA A 52 -15.13 -6.16 8.95
N ALA A 53 -14.51 -5.02 8.65
CA ALA A 53 -15.17 -3.94 7.92
C ALA A 53 -15.50 -4.36 6.48
N ALA A 54 -14.57 -5.07 5.82
CA ALA A 54 -14.78 -5.61 4.47
C ALA A 54 -15.96 -6.59 4.45
N GLN A 55 -16.04 -7.51 5.43
CA GLN A 55 -17.17 -8.43 5.55
C GLN A 55 -18.50 -7.69 5.75
N LEU A 56 -18.54 -6.72 6.64
CA LEU A 56 -19.76 -5.93 6.92
C LEU A 56 -20.19 -5.08 5.71
N CYS A 57 -19.25 -4.61 4.92
CA CYS A 57 -19.53 -3.82 3.71
C CYS A 57 -19.78 -4.68 2.46
N GLY A 58 -19.76 -6.03 2.55
CA GLY A 58 -19.87 -6.90 1.38
C GLY A 58 -18.76 -6.65 0.37
N VAL A 59 -17.51 -6.58 0.85
CA VAL A 59 -16.30 -6.33 0.05
C VAL A 59 -15.42 -7.58 0.03
N ARG A 60 -15.00 -7.97 -1.18
CA ARG A 60 -13.91 -8.92 -1.42
C ARG A 60 -12.61 -8.14 -1.57
N LEU A 61 -11.84 -8.04 -0.51
CA LEU A 61 -10.57 -7.29 -0.49
C LEU A 61 -9.43 -8.21 -0.92
N VAL A 62 -8.82 -7.94 -2.06
CA VAL A 62 -7.66 -8.68 -2.61
C VAL A 62 -6.40 -7.87 -2.39
N SER A 63 -5.44 -8.42 -1.67
CA SER A 63 -4.18 -7.74 -1.30
C SER A 63 -2.97 -8.54 -1.78
N PRO A 64 -2.41 -8.25 -2.97
CA PRO A 64 -1.20 -8.90 -3.46
C PRO A 64 0.06 -8.30 -2.85
N ASP A 65 1.09 -9.14 -2.68
CA ASP A 65 2.46 -8.69 -2.45
C ASP A 65 3.06 -8.19 -3.77
N ARG A 66 3.64 -6.99 -3.78
CA ARG A 66 4.38 -6.50 -4.95
C ARG A 66 5.63 -7.35 -5.22
N PRO A 67 6.20 -7.31 -6.45
CA PRO A 67 7.37 -8.13 -6.79
C PRO A 67 8.52 -7.96 -5.80
N GLY A 68 9.00 -9.08 -5.23
CA GLY A 68 10.08 -9.14 -4.26
C GLY A 68 9.68 -8.79 -2.82
N VAL A 69 8.39 -8.59 -2.55
CA VAL A 69 7.84 -8.41 -1.20
C VAL A 69 7.17 -9.71 -0.76
N GLY A 70 7.21 -10.02 0.52
CA GLY A 70 6.58 -11.22 1.07
C GLY A 70 7.05 -12.49 0.36
N HIS A 71 6.11 -13.20 -0.24
CA HIS A 71 6.36 -14.43 -0.99
C HIS A 71 6.31 -14.24 -2.52
N SER A 72 6.16 -13.01 -3.02
CA SER A 72 6.21 -12.75 -4.47
C SER A 72 7.63 -12.76 -5.01
N ASP A 73 7.82 -13.39 -6.17
CA ASP A 73 9.12 -13.39 -6.85
C ASP A 73 9.56 -11.99 -7.26
N PRO A 74 10.86 -11.68 -7.25
CA PRO A 74 11.37 -10.37 -7.59
C PRO A 74 11.25 -10.07 -9.08
N GLN A 75 11.10 -8.79 -9.42
CA GLN A 75 11.19 -8.23 -10.77
C GLN A 75 12.18 -7.08 -10.76
N PRO A 76 13.47 -7.36 -10.98
CA PRO A 76 14.51 -6.33 -10.98
C PRO A 76 14.28 -5.26 -12.05
N GLY A 77 14.54 -4.01 -11.68
CA GLY A 77 14.46 -2.89 -12.61
C GLY A 77 13.05 -2.42 -12.98
N ARG A 78 12.01 -2.94 -12.32
CA ARG A 78 10.60 -2.56 -12.56
C ARG A 78 10.33 -1.08 -12.33
N THR A 79 9.32 -0.58 -13.01
CA THR A 79 8.63 0.67 -12.71
C THR A 79 7.33 0.40 -11.95
N ILE A 80 6.64 1.45 -11.52
CA ILE A 80 5.30 1.29 -10.93
C ILE A 80 4.27 0.80 -11.95
N LEU A 81 4.42 1.18 -13.23
CA LEU A 81 3.54 0.73 -14.32
C LEU A 81 3.69 -0.77 -14.63
N ASP A 82 4.87 -1.35 -14.43
CA ASP A 82 5.05 -2.79 -14.69
C ASP A 82 4.16 -3.66 -13.82
N TRP A 83 3.85 -3.21 -12.59
CA TRP A 83 2.97 -3.92 -11.67
C TRP A 83 1.53 -4.05 -12.19
N THR A 84 1.10 -3.19 -13.09
CA THR A 84 -0.25 -3.27 -13.69
C THR A 84 -0.47 -4.57 -14.47
N ARG A 85 0.59 -5.18 -14.99
CA ARG A 85 0.53 -6.50 -15.66
C ARG A 85 0.28 -7.60 -14.65
N ASP A 86 0.98 -7.57 -13.52
CA ASP A 86 0.82 -8.55 -12.44
C ASP A 86 -0.60 -8.48 -11.86
N VAL A 87 -1.13 -7.26 -11.66
CA VAL A 87 -2.51 -7.01 -11.23
C VAL A 87 -3.51 -7.58 -12.24
N THR A 88 -3.30 -7.32 -13.54
CA THR A 88 -4.17 -7.82 -14.60
C THR A 88 -4.23 -9.35 -14.57
N GLU A 89 -3.08 -10.01 -14.52
CA GLU A 89 -3.02 -11.47 -14.51
C GLU A 89 -3.62 -12.08 -13.23
N LEU A 90 -3.40 -11.45 -12.08
CA LEU A 90 -4.01 -11.89 -10.83
C LEU A 90 -5.53 -11.83 -10.91
N LEU A 91 -6.08 -10.69 -11.30
CA LEU A 91 -7.53 -10.48 -11.34
C LEU A 91 -8.21 -11.33 -12.43
N ASP A 92 -7.55 -11.59 -13.56
CA ASP A 92 -8.03 -12.52 -14.57
C ASP A 92 -8.14 -13.95 -14.02
N ARG A 93 -7.20 -14.39 -13.16
CA ARG A 93 -7.25 -15.71 -12.51
C ARG A 93 -8.28 -15.81 -11.38
N LEU A 94 -8.72 -14.67 -10.87
CA LEU A 94 -9.75 -14.57 -9.85
C LEU A 94 -11.14 -14.32 -10.43
N ASP A 95 -11.28 -14.33 -11.76
CA ASP A 95 -12.50 -14.03 -12.52
C ASP A 95 -13.09 -12.66 -12.15
N VAL A 96 -12.21 -11.67 -11.88
CA VAL A 96 -12.60 -10.30 -11.56
C VAL A 96 -12.38 -9.41 -12.77
N ASP A 97 -13.45 -9.01 -13.46
CA ASP A 97 -13.39 -8.12 -14.62
C ASP A 97 -13.28 -6.63 -14.20
N ARG A 98 -14.13 -6.18 -13.28
CA ARG A 98 -14.15 -4.80 -12.79
C ARG A 98 -13.96 -4.77 -11.28
N PHE A 99 -13.21 -3.80 -10.79
CA PHE A 99 -12.84 -3.68 -9.39
C PHE A 99 -12.64 -2.21 -8.99
N ALA A 100 -12.80 -1.93 -7.72
CA ALA A 100 -12.27 -0.70 -7.14
C ALA A 100 -10.85 -0.94 -6.61
N LEU A 101 -10.15 0.13 -6.32
CA LEU A 101 -8.72 0.10 -6.00
C LEU A 101 -8.45 1.01 -4.81
N MET A 102 -7.61 0.57 -3.89
CA MET A 102 -7.08 1.43 -2.83
C MET A 102 -5.56 1.29 -2.73
N GLY A 103 -4.89 2.37 -2.35
CA GLY A 103 -3.45 2.33 -2.11
C GLY A 103 -3.07 3.28 -0.99
N TRP A 104 -2.37 2.74 0.00
CA TRP A 104 -1.92 3.50 1.16
C TRP A 104 -0.44 3.86 1.04
N SER A 105 -0.08 5.12 1.37
CA SER A 105 1.31 5.57 1.40
C SER A 105 2.01 5.35 0.04
N LEU A 106 3.11 4.61 -0.03
CA LEU A 106 3.75 4.18 -1.27
C LEU A 106 2.77 3.47 -2.21
N GLY A 107 1.81 2.73 -1.68
CA GLY A 107 0.76 2.09 -2.47
C GLY A 107 -0.10 3.07 -3.27
N GLY A 108 -0.19 4.32 -2.84
CA GLY A 108 -0.89 5.37 -3.59
C GLY A 108 -0.34 5.60 -4.99
N GLN A 109 0.98 5.52 -5.18
CA GLN A 109 1.60 5.63 -6.52
C GLN A 109 1.20 4.43 -7.41
N TYR A 110 1.13 3.24 -6.83
CA TYR A 110 0.71 2.03 -7.55
C TYR A 110 -0.80 2.05 -7.84
N ALA A 111 -1.62 2.60 -6.92
CA ALA A 111 -3.03 2.84 -7.20
C ALA A 111 -3.21 3.84 -8.35
N ALA A 112 -2.46 4.93 -8.37
CA ALA A 112 -2.43 5.87 -9.49
C ALA A 112 -2.06 5.19 -10.81
N ALA A 113 -1.01 4.34 -10.81
CA ALA A 113 -0.56 3.62 -12.00
C ALA A 113 -1.62 2.63 -12.54
N VAL A 114 -2.30 1.89 -11.65
CA VAL A 114 -3.37 0.96 -12.05
C VAL A 114 -4.59 1.72 -12.57
N GLY A 115 -4.98 2.83 -11.90
CA GLY A 115 -6.09 3.69 -12.36
C GLY A 115 -5.83 4.31 -13.73
N TYR A 116 -4.60 4.72 -13.99
CA TYR A 116 -4.16 5.22 -15.30
C TYR A 116 -4.17 4.12 -16.38
N ALA A 117 -3.57 2.95 -16.08
CA ALA A 117 -3.34 1.91 -17.09
C ALA A 117 -4.57 1.05 -17.39
N LEU A 118 -5.50 0.90 -16.42
CA LEU A 118 -6.65 0.00 -16.52
C LEU A 118 -8.02 0.71 -16.39
N PRO A 119 -8.27 1.84 -17.10
CA PRO A 119 -9.44 2.69 -16.86
C PRO A 119 -10.77 2.01 -17.17
N ARG A 120 -10.77 0.95 -17.99
CA ARG A 120 -11.99 0.18 -18.30
C ARG A 120 -12.35 -0.84 -17.23
N ARG A 121 -11.37 -1.22 -16.38
CA ARG A 121 -11.53 -2.20 -15.29
C ARG A 121 -11.71 -1.55 -13.93
N VAL A 122 -11.02 -0.43 -13.69
CA VAL A 122 -11.10 0.31 -12.42
C VAL A 122 -12.37 1.16 -12.38
N THR A 123 -13.23 0.90 -11.41
CA THR A 123 -14.48 1.64 -11.22
C THR A 123 -14.25 2.95 -10.46
N ARG A 124 -13.39 2.92 -9.46
CA ARG A 124 -12.97 4.04 -8.60
C ARG A 124 -11.67 3.69 -7.91
N ALA A 125 -10.86 4.68 -7.58
CA ALA A 125 -9.63 4.50 -6.81
C ALA A 125 -9.63 5.34 -5.54
N ALA A 126 -8.98 4.86 -4.47
CA ALA A 126 -8.67 5.65 -3.28
C ALA A 126 -7.14 5.73 -3.12
N ILE A 127 -6.61 6.96 -3.07
CA ILE A 127 -5.22 7.24 -2.71
C ILE A 127 -5.21 7.73 -1.27
N ILE A 128 -4.63 6.95 -0.36
CA ILE A 128 -4.71 7.17 1.07
C ILE A 128 -3.32 7.53 1.59
N ALA A 129 -3.16 8.72 2.17
CA ALA A 129 -1.87 9.25 2.62
C ALA A 129 -0.76 9.05 1.56
N GLY A 130 -1.08 9.36 0.30
CA GLY A 130 -0.20 9.13 -0.84
C GLY A 130 0.69 10.32 -1.15
N ALA A 131 1.84 10.05 -1.77
CA ALA A 131 2.77 11.06 -2.25
C ALA A 131 2.45 11.48 -3.70
N ILE A 132 2.83 12.72 -4.06
CA ILE A 132 2.95 13.16 -5.44
C ILE A 132 4.13 12.47 -6.15
N PRO A 133 4.28 12.57 -7.48
CA PRO A 133 5.45 12.01 -8.17
C PRO A 133 6.77 12.55 -7.59
N LEU A 134 7.59 11.65 -7.04
CA LEU A 134 8.83 12.03 -6.34
C LEU A 134 9.95 12.53 -7.26
N THR A 135 9.73 12.47 -8.56
CA THR A 135 10.63 13.06 -9.57
C THR A 135 10.34 14.54 -9.83
N GLU A 136 9.27 15.07 -9.29
CA GLU A 136 8.94 16.49 -9.40
C GLU A 136 9.88 17.36 -8.56
N PRO A 137 10.16 18.60 -8.99
CA PRO A 137 11.07 19.49 -8.27
C PRO A 137 10.67 19.67 -6.80
N GLY A 138 11.61 19.38 -5.90
CA GLY A 138 11.42 19.52 -4.45
C GLY A 138 10.60 18.40 -3.77
N ALA A 139 9.92 17.54 -4.51
CA ALA A 139 9.09 16.48 -3.92
C ALA A 139 9.92 15.48 -3.08
N PHE A 140 11.07 15.06 -3.60
CA PHE A 140 11.99 14.17 -2.90
C PHE A 140 12.45 14.76 -1.54
N ASP A 141 12.72 16.06 -1.47
CA ASP A 141 13.22 16.71 -0.26
C ASP A 141 12.15 16.85 0.83
N ARG A 142 10.88 16.78 0.43
CA ARG A 142 9.71 16.80 1.33
C ARG A 142 9.40 15.43 1.98
N LEU A 143 10.04 14.34 1.50
CA LEU A 143 9.95 13.05 2.16
C LEU A 143 10.58 13.06 3.56
N PRO A 144 10.12 12.20 4.49
CA PRO A 144 10.80 11.94 5.76
C PRO A 144 12.28 11.60 5.55
N ALA A 145 13.13 12.02 6.48
CA ALA A 145 14.56 11.74 6.40
C ALA A 145 14.87 10.24 6.33
N ILE A 146 14.08 9.42 7.00
CA ILE A 146 14.23 7.96 6.99
C ILE A 146 14.02 7.39 5.58
N ASP A 147 12.98 7.80 4.86
CA ASP A 147 12.71 7.34 3.51
C ASP A 147 13.77 7.84 2.51
N ARG A 148 14.15 9.11 2.63
CA ARG A 148 15.26 9.64 1.81
C ARG A 148 16.55 8.84 2.00
N ASN A 149 16.84 8.41 3.23
CA ASN A 149 18.02 7.59 3.54
C ASN A 149 17.91 6.19 2.94
N TYR A 150 16.74 5.53 3.08
CA TYR A 150 16.50 4.22 2.46
C TYR A 150 16.60 4.28 0.93
N ILE A 151 16.05 5.32 0.30
CA ILE A 151 16.17 5.54 -1.13
C ILE A 151 17.63 5.75 -1.55
N ARG A 152 18.36 6.66 -0.88
CA ARG A 152 19.77 6.92 -1.17
C ARG A 152 20.62 5.65 -1.02
N MET A 153 20.43 4.93 0.08
CA MET A 153 21.13 3.67 0.35
C MET A 153 20.79 2.62 -0.70
N SER A 154 19.51 2.46 -1.07
CA SER A 154 19.07 1.52 -2.11
C SER A 154 19.66 1.85 -3.49
N ARG A 155 19.86 3.13 -3.81
CA ARG A 155 20.44 3.56 -5.08
C ARG A 155 21.96 3.46 -5.12
N HIS A 156 22.65 3.89 -4.06
CA HIS A 156 24.12 4.07 -4.09
C HIS A 156 24.89 2.94 -3.39
N SER A 157 24.26 2.23 -2.47
CA SER A 157 24.86 1.15 -1.67
C SER A 157 23.88 0.00 -1.45
N PRO A 158 23.42 -0.68 -2.51
CA PRO A 158 22.35 -1.69 -2.41
C PRO A 158 22.69 -2.87 -1.49
N TRP A 159 23.97 -3.18 -1.32
CA TRP A 159 24.42 -4.19 -0.37
C TRP A 159 24.17 -3.75 1.08
N ALA A 160 24.42 -2.47 1.40
CA ALA A 160 24.17 -1.91 2.72
C ALA A 160 22.67 -1.82 3.00
N ALA A 161 21.86 -1.44 2.00
CA ALA A 161 20.41 -1.43 2.10
C ALA A 161 19.86 -2.83 2.40
N ARG A 162 20.35 -3.87 1.69
CA ARG A 162 19.97 -5.28 1.96
C ARG A 162 20.30 -5.70 3.39
N LEU A 163 21.49 -5.34 3.87
CA LEU A 163 21.90 -5.67 5.24
C LEU A 163 21.00 -4.95 6.26
N CYS A 164 20.69 -3.67 6.02
CA CYS A 164 19.77 -2.88 6.87
C CYS A 164 18.38 -3.52 6.94
N PHE A 165 17.76 -3.84 5.79
CA PHE A 165 16.44 -4.47 5.76
C PHE A 165 16.46 -5.89 6.33
N HIS A 166 17.54 -6.65 6.15
CA HIS A 166 17.69 -7.94 6.81
C HIS A 166 17.74 -7.79 8.34
N ALA A 167 18.54 -6.86 8.85
CA ALA A 167 18.60 -6.57 10.29
C ALA A 167 17.25 -6.10 10.85
N MET A 168 16.51 -5.28 10.07
CA MET A 168 15.14 -4.88 10.40
C MET A 168 14.21 -6.10 10.57
N GLY A 169 14.25 -7.05 9.63
CA GLY A 169 13.47 -8.27 9.70
C GLY A 169 13.81 -9.13 10.91
N LEU A 170 15.10 -9.25 11.24
CA LEU A 170 15.54 -9.96 12.45
C LEU A 170 15.06 -9.26 13.73
N ALA A 171 15.14 -7.94 13.80
CA ALA A 171 14.65 -7.17 14.94
C ALA A 171 13.13 -7.34 15.11
N ALA A 172 12.36 -7.23 14.02
CA ALA A 172 10.93 -7.43 14.03
C ALA A 172 10.54 -8.87 14.47
N LYS A 173 11.31 -9.88 14.05
CA LYS A 173 11.10 -11.28 14.40
C LYS A 173 11.41 -11.59 15.87
N HIS A 174 12.57 -11.14 16.35
CA HIS A 174 13.08 -11.57 17.65
C HIS A 174 12.73 -10.63 18.80
N ALA A 175 12.38 -9.37 18.50
CA ALA A 175 12.00 -8.37 19.49
C ALA A 175 10.78 -7.53 19.00
N PRO A 176 9.64 -8.16 18.65
CA PRO A 176 8.53 -7.47 17.98
C PRO A 176 7.98 -6.27 18.74
N ARG A 177 7.85 -6.38 20.06
CA ARG A 177 7.35 -5.27 20.89
C ARG A 177 8.32 -4.11 20.94
N LEU A 178 9.62 -4.39 21.06
CA LEU A 178 10.67 -3.36 21.06
C LEU A 178 10.76 -2.68 19.69
N TYR A 179 10.72 -3.48 18.63
CA TYR A 179 10.73 -2.98 17.25
C TYR A 179 9.56 -2.00 17.01
N GLY A 180 8.32 -2.43 17.30
CA GLY A 180 7.15 -1.59 17.12
C GLY A 180 7.13 -0.37 18.05
N TRP A 181 7.63 -0.50 19.28
CA TRP A 181 7.77 0.65 20.19
C TRP A 181 8.78 1.69 19.68
N LEU A 182 9.92 1.25 19.13
CA LEU A 182 10.90 2.13 18.51
C LEU A 182 10.31 2.83 17.29
N ALA A 183 9.62 2.09 16.41
CA ALA A 183 8.94 2.67 15.26
C ALA A 183 7.90 3.72 15.67
N ALA A 184 7.12 3.46 16.73
CA ALA A 184 6.11 4.39 17.22
C ALA A 184 6.66 5.69 17.82
N ARG A 185 7.94 5.74 18.19
CA ARG A 185 8.57 6.97 18.71
C ARG A 185 8.74 8.07 17.68
N ASP A 186 8.95 7.65 16.42
CA ASP A 186 9.20 8.55 15.30
C ASP A 186 7.90 8.92 14.57
N LEU A 187 6.76 8.33 15.01
CA LEU A 187 5.43 8.62 14.51
C LEU A 187 4.73 9.66 15.41
N GLY A 188 3.81 10.42 14.83
CA GLY A 188 2.92 11.28 15.59
C GLY A 188 2.02 10.50 16.56
N THR A 189 1.42 11.22 17.52
CA THR A 189 0.60 10.60 18.58
C THR A 189 -0.56 9.77 18.05
N ALA A 190 -1.20 10.20 16.95
CA ALA A 190 -2.29 9.49 16.31
C ALA A 190 -1.85 8.13 15.76
N ASP A 191 -0.73 8.08 15.01
CA ASP A 191 -0.19 6.86 14.44
C ASP A 191 0.38 5.92 15.50
N ALA A 192 1.07 6.47 16.50
CA ALA A 192 1.55 5.70 17.63
C ALA A 192 0.41 5.02 18.40
N ALA A 193 -0.77 5.63 18.48
CA ALA A 193 -1.95 5.04 19.08
C ALA A 193 -2.45 3.81 18.30
N VAL A 194 -2.46 3.88 16.96
CA VAL A 194 -2.82 2.75 16.09
C VAL A 194 -1.89 1.56 16.34
N LEU A 195 -0.57 1.80 16.37
CA LEU A 195 0.40 0.73 16.60
C LEU A 195 0.28 0.12 18.02
N ARG A 196 -0.04 0.93 19.02
CA ARG A 196 -0.23 0.47 20.40
C ARG A 196 -1.46 -0.40 20.59
N ALA A 197 -2.53 -0.14 19.84
CA ALA A 197 -3.78 -0.88 19.95
C ALA A 197 -3.60 -2.39 19.76
N ASP A 198 -2.62 -2.80 18.95
CA ASP A 198 -2.25 -4.21 18.70
C ASP A 198 -1.05 -4.69 19.53
N GLY A 199 -0.56 -3.89 20.48
CA GLY A 199 0.64 -4.20 21.26
C GLY A 199 1.90 -4.29 20.41
N PHE A 200 1.94 -3.58 19.28
CA PHE A 200 3.03 -3.49 18.31
C PHE A 200 3.33 -4.80 17.52
N THR A 201 2.69 -5.90 17.85
CA THR A 201 3.05 -7.21 17.28
C THR A 201 2.61 -7.37 15.84
N LYS A 202 1.42 -6.87 15.47
CA LYS A 202 0.95 -6.93 14.07
C LYS A 202 1.83 -6.08 13.15
N PHE A 203 2.21 -4.89 13.59
CA PHE A 203 3.14 -4.05 12.84
C PHE A 203 4.48 -4.73 12.62
N ALA A 204 5.05 -5.34 13.68
CA ALA A 204 6.30 -6.09 13.58
C ALA A 204 6.18 -7.30 12.62
N SER A 205 5.09 -8.07 12.70
CA SER A 205 4.85 -9.21 11.81
C SER A 205 4.71 -8.77 10.35
N MET A 206 3.97 -7.69 10.10
CA MET A 206 3.85 -7.10 8.76
C MET A 206 5.22 -6.64 8.23
N SER A 207 6.01 -5.93 9.04
CA SER A 207 7.33 -5.46 8.65
C SER A 207 8.30 -6.62 8.39
N GLN A 208 8.29 -7.65 9.26
CA GLN A 208 9.11 -8.86 9.07
C GLN A 208 8.81 -9.53 7.74
N GLU A 209 7.52 -9.68 7.43
CA GLU A 209 7.09 -10.30 6.18
C GLU A 209 7.43 -9.43 4.96
N ALA A 210 7.25 -8.12 5.06
CA ALA A 210 7.60 -7.19 3.99
C ALA A 210 9.08 -7.25 3.59
N VAL A 211 9.98 -7.36 4.59
CA VAL A 211 11.43 -7.42 4.36
C VAL A 211 11.97 -8.85 4.25
N ARG A 212 11.11 -9.85 4.10
CA ARG A 212 11.49 -11.26 3.92
C ARG A 212 12.52 -11.46 2.82
N GLN A 213 12.41 -10.67 1.76
CA GLN A 213 13.33 -10.60 0.64
C GLN A 213 13.95 -9.19 0.58
N PRO A 214 15.05 -8.89 1.31
CA PRO A 214 15.61 -7.53 1.38
C PRO A 214 15.94 -6.90 0.02
N GLN A 215 16.29 -7.73 -0.98
CA GLN A 215 16.53 -7.27 -2.34
C GLN A 215 15.27 -6.68 -2.98
N GLY A 216 14.10 -7.27 -2.72
CA GLY A 216 12.83 -6.77 -3.24
C GLY A 216 12.49 -5.38 -2.70
N VAL A 217 12.75 -5.15 -1.41
CA VAL A 217 12.57 -3.83 -0.78
C VAL A 217 13.54 -2.79 -1.38
N VAL A 218 14.79 -3.18 -1.64
CA VAL A 218 15.74 -2.30 -2.35
C VAL A 218 15.22 -1.89 -3.72
N GLU A 219 14.66 -2.83 -4.49
CA GLU A 219 14.07 -2.53 -5.80
C GLU A 219 12.81 -1.66 -5.67
N GLU A 220 12.03 -1.84 -4.62
CA GLU A 220 10.85 -1.02 -4.34
C GLU A 220 11.22 0.45 -4.10
N TYR A 221 12.21 0.71 -3.22
CA TYR A 221 12.72 2.06 -2.98
C TYR A 221 13.40 2.70 -4.20
N ARG A 222 13.91 1.88 -5.12
CA ARG A 222 14.40 2.38 -6.42
C ARG A 222 13.26 2.71 -7.37
N ALA A 223 12.20 1.89 -7.39
CA ALA A 223 11.05 2.09 -8.26
C ALA A 223 10.27 3.36 -7.91
N MET A 224 10.10 3.67 -6.61
CA MET A 224 9.29 4.80 -6.15
C MET A 224 9.82 6.17 -6.57
N VAL A 225 11.11 6.28 -6.89
CA VAL A 225 11.75 7.52 -7.36
C VAL A 225 12.04 7.50 -8.85
N ARG A 226 11.49 6.58 -9.60
CA ARG A 226 11.46 6.62 -11.06
C ARG A 226 10.27 7.45 -11.54
N PRO A 227 10.36 8.04 -12.76
CA PRO A 227 9.18 8.66 -13.36
C PRO A 227 8.01 7.68 -13.41
N TRP A 228 6.83 8.16 -13.11
CA TRP A 228 5.61 7.34 -13.20
C TRP A 228 5.30 6.91 -14.63
N GLY A 229 5.77 7.70 -15.63
CA GLY A 229 5.44 7.50 -17.05
C GLY A 229 4.10 8.14 -17.46
N PHE A 230 3.44 8.80 -16.52
CA PHE A 230 2.21 9.58 -16.65
C PHE A 230 2.20 10.65 -15.56
N THR A 231 1.26 11.59 -15.63
CA THR A 231 1.05 12.60 -14.59
C THR A 231 -0.26 12.37 -13.86
N PRO A 232 -0.48 12.93 -12.65
CA PRO A 232 -1.76 12.85 -11.96
C PRO A 232 -2.95 13.33 -12.81
N GLU A 233 -2.72 14.29 -13.68
CA GLU A 233 -3.69 14.85 -14.62
C GLU A 233 -4.15 13.87 -15.69
N ASP A 234 -3.38 12.80 -15.94
CA ASP A 234 -3.68 11.77 -16.94
C ASP A 234 -4.55 10.63 -16.38
N ILE A 235 -4.89 10.65 -15.09
CA ILE A 235 -5.67 9.58 -14.45
C ILE A 235 -7.16 9.77 -14.81
N PRO A 236 -7.76 8.85 -15.60
CA PRO A 236 -9.10 9.06 -16.15
C PRO A 236 -10.23 8.46 -15.31
N VAL A 237 -9.90 7.81 -14.18
CA VAL A 237 -10.90 7.18 -13.31
C VAL A 237 -11.26 8.11 -12.14
N PRO A 238 -12.46 7.99 -11.55
CA PRO A 238 -12.79 8.71 -10.32
C PRO A 238 -11.82 8.35 -9.19
N VAL A 239 -11.29 9.36 -8.49
CA VAL A 239 -10.34 9.16 -7.39
C VAL A 239 -10.80 9.87 -6.13
N ASP A 240 -10.79 9.14 -5.02
CA ASP A 240 -10.91 9.71 -3.67
C ASP A 240 -9.51 9.83 -3.06
N VAL A 241 -9.12 11.04 -2.71
CA VAL A 241 -7.83 11.31 -2.05
C VAL A 241 -8.07 11.50 -0.56
N TRP A 242 -7.49 10.62 0.25
CA TRP A 242 -7.64 10.63 1.70
C TRP A 242 -6.35 11.11 2.37
N GLY A 243 -6.46 12.08 3.26
CA GLY A 243 -5.34 12.61 4.04
C GLY A 243 -5.68 12.72 5.52
N GLY A 244 -4.73 12.39 6.38
CA GLY A 244 -4.80 12.60 7.81
C GLY A 244 -4.37 14.01 8.18
N MET A 245 -5.17 14.72 8.97
CA MET A 245 -4.83 16.09 9.42
C MET A 245 -3.64 16.12 10.38
N ASP A 246 -3.34 14.98 11.02
CA ASP A 246 -2.23 14.81 11.96
C ASP A 246 -1.09 13.96 11.35
N ASP A 247 -1.05 13.76 10.03
CA ASP A 247 0.03 13.04 9.36
C ASP A 247 1.36 13.78 9.52
N GLN A 248 2.30 13.15 10.22
CA GLN A 248 3.64 13.68 10.44
C GLN A 248 4.71 12.97 9.60
N LEU A 249 4.31 11.94 8.83
CA LEU A 249 5.23 11.22 7.95
C LEU A 249 5.30 11.85 6.57
N LEU A 250 4.16 12.20 5.98
CA LEU A 250 4.15 12.83 4.66
C LEU A 250 3.81 14.32 4.75
N ASP A 251 4.16 15.03 3.69
CA ASP A 251 3.86 16.45 3.58
C ASP A 251 2.34 16.66 3.57
N PRO A 252 1.79 17.44 4.51
CA PRO A 252 0.33 17.60 4.66
C PRO A 252 -0.35 18.30 3.47
N SER A 253 0.41 18.90 2.55
CA SER A 253 -0.15 19.51 1.36
C SER A 253 -0.41 18.53 0.22
N TRP A 254 0.23 17.33 0.23
CA TRP A 254 0.14 16.37 -0.86
C TRP A 254 -1.27 15.85 -1.16
N PRO A 255 -2.12 15.53 -0.17
CA PRO A 255 -3.49 15.13 -0.48
C PRO A 255 -4.26 16.21 -1.25
N GLY A 256 -4.15 17.47 -0.81
CA GLY A 256 -4.77 18.59 -1.51
C GLY A 256 -4.18 18.85 -2.89
N GLU A 257 -2.88 18.64 -3.07
CA GLU A 257 -2.19 18.77 -4.35
C GLU A 257 -2.63 17.68 -5.34
N LEU A 258 -2.67 16.42 -4.92
CA LEU A 258 -3.19 15.32 -5.74
C LEU A 258 -4.65 15.54 -6.13
N ALA A 259 -5.51 15.92 -5.19
CA ALA A 259 -6.93 16.16 -5.46
C ALA A 259 -7.17 17.31 -6.44
N ARG A 260 -6.33 18.35 -6.43
CA ARG A 260 -6.42 19.43 -7.42
C ARG A 260 -5.97 19.02 -8.81
N ARG A 261 -5.04 18.07 -8.91
CA ARG A 261 -4.39 17.67 -10.16
C ARG A 261 -5.12 16.53 -10.85
N ILE A 262 -5.70 15.60 -10.10
CA ILE A 262 -6.44 14.48 -10.67
C ILE A 262 -7.84 14.95 -11.08
N PRO A 263 -8.24 14.80 -12.35
CA PRO A 263 -9.53 15.26 -12.83
C PRO A 263 -10.70 14.61 -12.06
N GLY A 264 -11.58 15.43 -11.50
CA GLY A 264 -12.76 14.95 -10.78
C GLY A 264 -12.48 14.24 -9.45
N ALA A 265 -11.28 14.39 -8.89
CA ALA A 265 -10.96 13.81 -7.59
C ALA A 265 -11.73 14.48 -6.45
N THR A 266 -12.08 13.67 -5.45
CA THR A 266 -12.70 14.14 -4.20
C THR A 266 -11.66 14.07 -3.08
N LEU A 267 -11.52 15.17 -2.31
CA LEU A 267 -10.61 15.25 -1.17
C LEU A 267 -11.34 14.93 0.13
N HIS A 268 -10.79 14.00 0.90
CA HIS A 268 -11.23 13.61 2.23
C HIS A 268 -10.12 13.89 3.25
N LEU A 269 -10.17 15.04 3.94
CA LEU A 269 -9.29 15.32 5.07
C LEU A 269 -9.98 14.88 6.36
N GLN A 270 -9.35 13.96 7.08
CA GLN A 270 -9.91 13.33 8.27
C GLN A 270 -8.97 13.45 9.47
N ALA A 271 -9.54 13.38 10.67
CA ALA A 271 -8.75 13.27 11.88
C ALA A 271 -7.92 11.96 11.86
N GLY A 272 -6.67 12.03 12.26
CA GLY A 272 -5.73 10.90 12.26
C GLY A 272 -4.44 11.22 11.53
N GLY A 273 -3.47 10.31 11.63
CA GLY A 273 -2.15 10.43 11.03
C GLY A 273 -2.01 9.67 9.71
N HIS A 274 -0.80 9.17 9.47
CA HIS A 274 -0.46 8.41 8.28
C HIS A 274 -1.22 7.07 8.18
N PHE A 275 -1.54 6.45 9.33
CA PHE A 275 -2.31 5.22 9.43
C PHE A 275 -3.83 5.44 9.48
N LEU A 276 -4.34 6.58 8.98
CA LEU A 276 -5.77 6.91 9.05
C LEU A 276 -6.69 5.84 8.46
N ALA A 277 -6.24 5.05 7.49
CA ALA A 277 -7.04 3.98 6.90
C ALA A 277 -7.61 3.03 7.95
N HIS A 278 -6.85 2.74 9.02
CA HIS A 278 -7.30 1.87 10.12
C HIS A 278 -8.52 2.42 10.89
N LEU A 279 -8.77 3.71 10.81
CA LEU A 279 -9.91 4.37 11.44
C LEU A 279 -11.13 4.46 10.51
N TYR A 280 -10.90 4.46 9.18
CA TYR A 280 -11.89 4.82 8.18
C TYR A 280 -12.13 3.73 7.11
N TYR A 281 -11.76 2.46 7.36
CA TYR A 281 -11.95 1.39 6.37
C TYR A 281 -13.39 1.32 5.85
N ARG A 282 -14.38 1.48 6.74
CA ARG A 282 -15.78 1.44 6.32
C ARG A 282 -16.13 2.57 5.35
N ASP A 283 -15.77 3.80 5.70
CA ASP A 283 -16.04 4.98 4.87
C ASP A 283 -15.32 4.88 3.51
N ILE A 284 -14.08 4.36 3.51
CA ILE A 284 -13.30 4.12 2.29
C ILE A 284 -14.00 3.07 1.42
N PHE A 285 -14.47 1.96 1.99
CA PHE A 285 -15.15 0.92 1.22
C PHE A 285 -16.51 1.40 0.68
N GLU A 286 -17.27 2.14 1.47
CA GLU A 286 -18.54 2.74 1.04
C GLU A 286 -18.30 3.74 -0.11
N SER A 287 -17.27 4.59 -0.03
CA SER A 287 -16.89 5.51 -1.10
C SER A 287 -16.49 4.75 -2.38
N LEU A 288 -15.68 3.70 -2.27
CA LEU A 288 -15.19 2.91 -3.41
C LEU A 288 -16.30 2.12 -4.11
N ARG A 289 -17.32 1.69 -3.39
CA ARG A 289 -18.49 1.02 -3.99
C ARG A 289 -19.37 2.00 -4.79
N GLY A 290 -19.28 3.29 -4.49
CA GLY A 290 -20.16 4.29 -5.07
C GLY A 290 -21.60 4.19 -4.57
N PRO A 291 -22.50 5.08 -4.99
CA PRO A 291 -23.92 4.96 -4.67
C PRO A 291 -24.44 3.63 -5.23
N GLY A 292 -25.02 2.81 -4.36
CA GLY A 292 -25.69 1.58 -4.76
C GLY A 292 -26.71 1.86 -5.88
N PRO A 293 -27.10 0.85 -6.68
CA PRO A 293 -28.16 1.02 -7.65
C PRO A 293 -29.37 1.61 -6.92
N SER A 294 -29.83 2.78 -7.38
CA SER A 294 -31.08 3.38 -6.91
C SER A 294 -32.19 2.37 -7.24
N HIS A 295 -32.77 1.78 -6.22
CA HIS A 295 -33.93 0.91 -6.33
C HIS A 295 -35.16 1.70 -6.76
#